data_04e7087d74ab29854ccea1207934c027
#
_entry.id   04e7087d74ab29854ccea1207934c027
#
_cell.length_a   1.000
_cell.length_b   1.000
_cell.length_c   1.000
_cell.angle_alpha   90.00
_cell.angle_beta   90.00
_cell.angle_gamma   90.00
#
_symmetry.space_group_name_H-M   'P 1'
#
loop_
_entity.id
_entity.type
_entity.pdbx_description
1 polymer ?
#
loop_
_entity_poly.entity_id
_entity_poly.type
_entity_poly.pdbx_seq_one_letter_code
_entity_poly.pdbx_strand_id
1 'polypeptide(L)'
;MTYKSDEEIHSEALFQLDWDSRLKQSEIGVTVKKGVVTLTGTVDSYAKKLAAQKAAHSIPGVLDVANDIEVKVTGSLRRTDSEIARAIRLALEWDVLVPSNQIHSTVANGLVTLEGEVDYYSERADAERAIAHLPGVRGVTNEIQVCATPVEPERVKSLIEDVLERRADREANRIRVSVDEGDVTLTGAVKSWDEKKAILGAVGHAPGVKMIHDHLFIDPYNARFASA
;
A
#
# COMPACT_ATOMS: atom_id res chain seq x y z
N MET A 1 -15.01 -24.46 7.58
CA MET A 1 -15.15 -23.00 7.41
C MET A 1 -15.64 -22.74 6.00
N THR A 2 -16.73 -22.01 5.85
CA THR A 2 -17.35 -21.76 4.54
C THR A 2 -16.63 -20.59 3.87
N TYR A 3 -16.17 -20.79 2.64
CA TYR A 3 -15.67 -19.68 1.82
C TYR A 3 -16.79 -18.66 1.65
N LYS A 4 -16.48 -17.35 1.84
CA LYS A 4 -17.43 -16.30 1.48
C LYS A 4 -17.70 -16.37 -0.02
N SER A 5 -18.95 -16.32 -0.39
CA SER A 5 -19.34 -16.22 -1.80
C SER A 5 -19.03 -14.83 -2.35
N ASP A 6 -18.92 -14.73 -3.67
CA ASP A 6 -18.73 -13.43 -4.34
C ASP A 6 -19.87 -12.44 -4.01
N GLU A 7 -21.10 -12.95 -3.76
CA GLU A 7 -22.26 -12.16 -3.36
C GLU A 7 -22.12 -11.60 -1.94
N GLU A 8 -21.59 -12.40 -1.00
CA GLU A 8 -21.33 -11.95 0.37
C GLU A 8 -20.22 -10.90 0.41
N ILE A 9 -19.12 -11.12 -0.34
CA ILE A 9 -18.04 -10.14 -0.48
C ILE A 9 -18.55 -8.85 -1.11
N HIS A 10 -19.39 -8.93 -2.15
CA HIS A 10 -19.97 -7.77 -2.80
C HIS A 10 -20.85 -6.95 -1.85
N SER A 11 -21.74 -7.61 -1.11
CA SER A 11 -22.61 -6.95 -0.13
C SER A 11 -21.80 -6.26 0.98
N GLU A 12 -20.74 -6.90 1.46
CA GLU A 12 -19.86 -6.33 2.48
C GLU A 12 -19.02 -5.17 1.92
N ALA A 13 -18.61 -5.25 0.65
CA ALA A 13 -17.89 -4.16 -0.01
C ALA A 13 -18.77 -2.90 -0.13
N LEU A 14 -20.02 -3.04 -0.52
CA LEU A 14 -20.97 -1.92 -0.54
C LEU A 14 -21.19 -1.33 0.87
N PHE A 15 -21.31 -2.19 1.88
CA PHE A 15 -21.44 -1.73 3.28
C PHE A 15 -20.19 -0.98 3.76
N GLN A 16 -18.98 -1.48 3.49
CA GLN A 16 -17.74 -0.83 3.89
C GLN A 16 -17.52 0.52 3.18
N LEU A 17 -17.91 0.63 1.90
CA LEU A 17 -17.84 1.88 1.16
C LEU A 17 -18.85 2.92 1.69
N ASP A 18 -20.05 2.50 2.11
CA ASP A 18 -21.06 3.39 2.71
C ASP A 18 -20.69 3.82 4.14
N TRP A 19 -20.01 2.95 4.88
CA TRP A 19 -19.55 3.23 6.23
C TRP A 19 -18.44 4.28 6.30
N ASP A 20 -17.60 4.38 5.25
CA ASP A 20 -16.54 5.40 5.20
C ASP A 20 -17.11 6.74 4.76
N SER A 21 -17.28 7.67 5.71
CA SER A 21 -17.85 9.00 5.48
C SER A 21 -17.12 9.86 4.42
N ARG A 22 -15.91 9.46 4.01
CA ARG A 22 -15.16 10.12 2.92
C ARG A 22 -15.63 9.69 1.55
N LEU A 23 -16.32 8.54 1.45
CA LEU A 23 -16.75 7.92 0.20
C LEU A 23 -18.25 8.14 0.01
N LYS A 24 -18.68 8.12 -1.25
CA LYS A 24 -20.09 8.06 -1.61
C LYS A 24 -20.31 6.81 -2.44
N GLN A 25 -21.07 5.89 -1.92
CA GLN A 25 -21.39 4.62 -2.59
C GLN A 25 -21.94 4.83 -4.01
N SER A 26 -22.70 5.90 -4.24
CA SER A 26 -23.25 6.22 -5.56
C SER A 26 -22.21 6.61 -6.63
N GLU A 27 -20.97 6.89 -6.22
CA GLU A 27 -19.88 7.29 -7.12
C GLU A 27 -18.96 6.09 -7.48
N ILE A 28 -19.10 4.94 -6.75
CA ILE A 28 -18.21 3.79 -6.88
C ILE A 28 -19.01 2.53 -7.18
N GLY A 29 -18.77 1.95 -8.34
CA GLY A 29 -19.29 0.64 -8.72
C GLY A 29 -18.37 -0.48 -8.19
N VAL A 30 -18.98 -1.57 -7.72
CA VAL A 30 -18.30 -2.75 -7.22
C VAL A 30 -18.71 -3.97 -8.01
N THR A 31 -17.78 -4.78 -8.45
CA THR A 31 -18.05 -6.13 -8.95
C THR A 31 -17.08 -7.11 -8.29
N VAL A 32 -17.54 -8.32 -8.04
CA VAL A 32 -16.73 -9.37 -7.42
C VAL A 32 -16.74 -10.61 -8.29
N LYS A 33 -15.58 -11.18 -8.54
CA LYS A 33 -15.44 -12.42 -9.30
C LYS A 33 -14.29 -13.25 -8.73
N LYS A 34 -14.61 -14.44 -8.22
CA LYS A 34 -13.65 -15.38 -7.60
C LYS A 34 -12.80 -14.72 -6.51
N GLY A 35 -13.43 -13.93 -5.63
CA GLY A 35 -12.76 -13.22 -4.55
C GLY A 35 -11.96 -11.99 -4.98
N VAL A 36 -11.92 -11.64 -6.27
CA VAL A 36 -11.30 -10.41 -6.77
C VAL A 36 -12.36 -9.32 -6.85
N VAL A 37 -12.13 -8.21 -6.15
CA VAL A 37 -13.00 -7.02 -6.15
C VAL A 37 -12.51 -6.04 -7.19
N THR A 38 -13.38 -5.64 -8.11
CA THR A 38 -13.10 -4.56 -9.06
C THR A 38 -13.91 -3.32 -8.67
N LEU A 39 -13.20 -2.22 -8.42
CA LEU A 39 -13.77 -0.91 -8.11
C LEU A 39 -13.73 -0.04 -9.38
N THR A 40 -14.86 0.53 -9.75
CA THR A 40 -15.01 1.42 -10.91
C THR A 40 -15.72 2.71 -10.51
N GLY A 41 -15.68 3.71 -11.37
CA GLY A 41 -16.41 4.97 -11.13
C GLY A 41 -15.48 6.18 -11.09
N THR A 42 -15.93 7.25 -10.43
CA THR A 42 -15.20 8.53 -10.43
C THR A 42 -15.24 9.15 -9.05
N VAL A 43 -14.09 9.58 -8.55
CA VAL A 43 -13.94 10.32 -7.28
C VAL A 43 -13.26 11.67 -7.51
N ASP A 44 -13.38 12.60 -6.56
CA ASP A 44 -12.83 13.95 -6.67
C ASP A 44 -11.39 14.10 -6.15
N SER A 45 -10.82 13.03 -5.55
CA SER A 45 -9.45 13.07 -5.01
C SER A 45 -8.78 11.69 -5.00
N TYR A 46 -7.45 11.68 -5.10
CA TYR A 46 -6.64 10.47 -5.00
C TYR A 46 -6.77 9.80 -3.62
N ALA A 47 -6.90 10.61 -2.57
CA ALA A 47 -7.16 10.10 -1.23
C ALA A 47 -8.42 9.23 -1.15
N LYS A 48 -9.51 9.60 -1.85
CA LYS A 48 -10.74 8.79 -1.92
C LYS A 48 -10.52 7.50 -2.72
N LYS A 49 -9.76 7.54 -3.81
CA LYS A 49 -9.38 6.34 -4.54
C LYS A 49 -8.65 5.34 -3.66
N LEU A 50 -7.67 5.81 -2.88
CA LEU A 50 -6.93 4.98 -1.92
C LEU A 50 -7.82 4.49 -0.76
N ALA A 51 -8.73 5.33 -0.28
CA ALA A 51 -9.68 4.94 0.78
C ALA A 51 -10.60 3.81 0.31
N ALA A 52 -11.13 3.90 -0.92
CA ALA A 52 -11.97 2.84 -1.50
C ALA A 52 -11.19 1.52 -1.64
N GLN A 53 -9.95 1.57 -2.12
CA GLN A 53 -9.09 0.40 -2.20
C GLN A 53 -8.83 -0.21 -0.82
N LYS A 54 -8.53 0.62 0.19
CA LYS A 54 -8.32 0.16 1.57
C LYS A 54 -9.58 -0.49 2.14
N ALA A 55 -10.76 0.09 1.90
CA ALA A 55 -12.04 -0.46 2.34
C ALA A 55 -12.27 -1.86 1.72
N ALA A 56 -12.01 -2.03 0.42
CA ALA A 56 -12.12 -3.34 -0.23
C ALA A 56 -11.11 -4.37 0.33
N HIS A 57 -9.87 -3.97 0.56
CA HIS A 57 -8.83 -4.85 1.14
C HIS A 57 -9.14 -5.30 2.58
N SER A 58 -9.92 -4.51 3.35
CA SER A 58 -10.27 -4.88 4.72
C SER A 58 -11.32 -5.99 4.83
N ILE A 59 -11.92 -6.41 3.72
CA ILE A 59 -12.99 -7.42 3.71
C ILE A 59 -12.40 -8.82 3.76
N PRO A 60 -12.76 -9.64 4.76
CA PRO A 60 -12.32 -11.02 4.82
C PRO A 60 -12.80 -11.82 3.61
N GLY A 61 -11.90 -12.53 2.96
CA GLY A 61 -12.19 -13.31 1.75
C GLY A 61 -11.83 -12.61 0.44
N VAL A 62 -11.50 -11.32 0.46
CA VAL A 62 -10.96 -10.62 -0.71
C VAL A 62 -9.52 -11.08 -0.95
N LEU A 63 -9.29 -11.62 -2.14
CA LEU A 63 -7.99 -12.13 -2.57
C LEU A 63 -7.17 -11.04 -3.26
N ASP A 64 -7.84 -10.19 -4.07
CA ASP A 64 -7.21 -9.07 -4.78
C ASP A 64 -8.20 -7.95 -5.07
N VAL A 65 -7.69 -6.73 -5.35
CA VAL A 65 -8.49 -5.55 -5.66
C VAL A 65 -7.96 -4.87 -6.92
N ALA A 66 -8.77 -4.86 -7.98
CA ALA A 66 -8.55 -4.06 -9.17
C ALA A 66 -9.21 -2.67 -8.96
N ASN A 67 -8.41 -1.59 -8.96
CA ASN A 67 -8.91 -0.25 -8.69
C ASN A 67 -8.90 0.63 -9.94
N ASP A 68 -9.97 0.55 -10.72
CA ASP A 68 -10.19 1.30 -11.96
C ASP A 68 -10.95 2.62 -11.74
N ILE A 69 -10.96 3.12 -10.48
CA ILE A 69 -11.56 4.42 -10.15
C ILE A 69 -10.77 5.54 -10.82
N GLU A 70 -11.46 6.40 -11.58
CA GLU A 70 -10.87 7.62 -12.12
C GLU A 70 -10.89 8.77 -11.10
N VAL A 71 -9.81 9.52 -11.01
CA VAL A 71 -9.75 10.73 -10.19
C VAL A 71 -10.04 11.96 -11.06
N LYS A 72 -11.20 12.59 -10.83
CA LYS A 72 -11.62 13.84 -11.52
C LYS A 72 -11.73 14.97 -10.50
N VAL A 73 -10.66 15.69 -10.32
CA VAL A 73 -10.61 16.84 -9.37
C VAL A 73 -11.51 17.96 -9.88
N THR A 74 -12.50 18.33 -9.08
CA THR A 74 -13.48 19.37 -9.41
C THR A 74 -13.61 20.43 -8.31
N GLY A 75 -14.18 21.58 -8.66
CA GLY A 75 -14.52 22.62 -7.69
C GLY A 75 -13.32 23.18 -6.92
N SER A 76 -13.47 23.28 -5.61
CA SER A 76 -12.47 23.86 -4.70
C SER A 76 -11.18 23.03 -4.54
N LEU A 77 -11.18 21.79 -5.00
CA LEU A 77 -10.00 20.92 -4.95
C LEU A 77 -9.07 21.10 -6.16
N ARG A 78 -9.53 21.80 -7.23
CA ARG A 78 -8.67 22.05 -8.39
C ARG A 78 -7.48 22.92 -8.01
N ARG A 79 -6.32 22.49 -8.45
CA ARG A 79 -5.05 23.20 -8.32
C ARG A 79 -4.30 23.14 -9.64
N THR A 80 -3.50 24.13 -9.90
CA THR A 80 -2.52 24.13 -11.00
C THR A 80 -1.35 23.22 -10.63
N ASP A 81 -0.66 22.66 -11.62
CA ASP A 81 0.51 21.82 -11.36
C ASP A 81 1.59 22.55 -10.55
N SER A 82 1.74 23.86 -10.73
CA SER A 82 2.67 24.69 -9.95
C SER A 82 2.24 24.85 -8.47
N GLU A 83 0.94 24.91 -8.18
CA GLU A 83 0.42 24.92 -6.80
C GLU A 83 0.61 23.56 -6.14
N ILE A 84 0.36 22.45 -6.88
CA ILE A 84 0.60 21.09 -6.41
C ILE A 84 2.08 20.89 -6.11
N ALA A 85 2.99 21.28 -7.00
CA ALA A 85 4.43 21.14 -6.81
C ALA A 85 4.93 21.90 -5.56
N ARG A 86 4.39 23.10 -5.29
CA ARG A 86 4.70 23.82 -4.05
C ARG A 86 4.17 23.12 -2.81
N ALA A 87 2.94 22.59 -2.88
CA ALA A 87 2.34 21.84 -1.77
C ALA A 87 3.13 20.56 -1.46
N ILE A 88 3.58 19.85 -2.49
CA ILE A 88 4.44 18.67 -2.36
C ILE A 88 5.74 19.03 -1.66
N ARG A 89 6.43 20.09 -2.11
CA ARG A 89 7.68 20.55 -1.50
C ARG A 89 7.50 20.79 -0.01
N LEU A 90 6.46 21.54 0.37
CA LEU A 90 6.16 21.83 1.77
C LEU A 90 5.81 20.56 2.54
N ALA A 91 5.01 19.64 1.98
CA ALA A 91 4.63 18.39 2.66
C ALA A 91 5.85 17.51 2.96
N LEU A 92 6.77 17.37 1.99
CA LEU A 92 8.00 16.62 2.18
C LEU A 92 8.95 17.29 3.19
N GLU A 93 9.04 18.63 3.19
CA GLU A 93 9.87 19.38 4.15
C GLU A 93 9.36 19.33 5.59
N TRP A 94 8.04 19.18 5.78
CA TRP A 94 7.42 19.10 7.11
C TRP A 94 7.37 17.68 7.67
N ASP A 95 7.55 16.66 6.85
CA ASP A 95 7.60 15.28 7.32
C ASP A 95 9.04 14.91 7.74
N VAL A 96 9.24 14.75 9.04
CA VAL A 96 10.57 14.47 9.62
C VAL A 96 11.13 13.10 9.26
N LEU A 97 10.29 12.20 8.71
CA LEU A 97 10.70 10.87 8.25
C LEU A 97 11.17 10.87 6.79
N VAL A 98 11.07 12.02 6.11
CA VAL A 98 11.37 12.13 4.67
C VAL A 98 12.61 13.01 4.46
N PRO A 99 13.68 12.49 3.82
CA PRO A 99 14.86 13.28 3.45
C PRO A 99 14.55 14.19 2.24
N SER A 100 13.77 15.25 2.46
CA SER A 100 13.19 16.11 1.41
C SER A 100 14.21 16.75 0.47
N ASN A 101 15.47 16.92 0.91
CA ASN A 101 16.57 17.46 0.10
C ASN A 101 17.08 16.50 -0.98
N GLN A 102 16.78 15.21 -0.87
CA GLN A 102 17.19 14.16 -1.79
C GLN A 102 16.06 13.76 -2.76
N ILE A 103 14.84 14.30 -2.57
CA ILE A 103 13.66 13.92 -3.33
C ILE A 103 13.21 15.09 -4.23
N HIS A 104 12.97 14.78 -5.49
CA HIS A 104 12.42 15.68 -6.49
C HIS A 104 11.03 15.22 -6.91
N SER A 105 10.18 16.16 -7.29
CA SER A 105 8.85 15.87 -7.80
C SER A 105 8.59 16.55 -9.13
N THR A 106 8.02 15.80 -10.06
CA THR A 106 7.48 16.31 -11.33
C THR A 106 5.96 16.18 -11.30
N VAL A 107 5.24 17.23 -11.72
CA VAL A 107 3.77 17.25 -11.75
C VAL A 107 3.29 17.55 -13.15
N ALA A 108 2.45 16.69 -13.70
CA ALA A 108 1.81 16.87 -15.00
C ALA A 108 0.32 16.50 -14.93
N ASN A 109 -0.57 17.49 -15.13
CA ASN A 109 -2.02 17.30 -15.03
C ASN A 109 -2.48 16.66 -13.70
N GLY A 110 -1.81 17.01 -12.59
CA GLY A 110 -2.09 16.44 -11.26
C GLY A 110 -1.52 15.04 -11.03
N LEU A 111 -0.87 14.43 -12.01
CA LEU A 111 -0.08 13.22 -11.83
C LEU A 111 1.31 13.59 -11.34
N VAL A 112 1.73 12.95 -10.26
CA VAL A 112 2.99 13.24 -9.58
C VAL A 112 3.94 12.08 -9.77
N THR A 113 5.17 12.38 -10.20
CA THR A 113 6.30 11.46 -10.17
C THR A 113 7.29 11.93 -9.11
N LEU A 114 7.65 11.03 -8.19
CA LEU A 114 8.72 11.24 -7.22
C LEU A 114 9.98 10.53 -7.68
N GLU A 115 11.09 11.24 -7.68
CA GLU A 115 12.42 10.75 -8.08
C GLU A 115 13.44 11.14 -7.02
N GLY A 116 14.56 10.44 -6.96
CA GLY A 116 15.66 10.73 -6.04
C GLY A 116 16.23 9.47 -5.41
N GLU A 117 17.05 9.66 -4.40
CA GLU A 117 17.73 8.57 -3.69
C GLU A 117 17.50 8.72 -2.19
N VAL A 118 17.24 7.60 -1.50
CA VAL A 118 17.04 7.55 -0.04
C VAL A 118 17.81 6.38 0.55
N ASP A 119 18.07 6.44 1.86
CA ASP A 119 18.85 5.42 2.55
C ASP A 119 18.02 4.22 3.01
N TYR A 120 16.70 4.41 3.23
CA TYR A 120 15.80 3.37 3.74
C TYR A 120 14.59 3.18 2.84
N TYR A 121 14.16 1.94 2.69
CA TYR A 121 12.95 1.61 1.95
C TYR A 121 11.69 2.28 2.55
N SER A 122 11.64 2.45 3.87
CA SER A 122 10.54 3.15 4.54
C SER A 122 10.42 4.62 4.12
N GLU A 123 11.54 5.33 3.90
CA GLU A 123 11.53 6.74 3.48
C GLU A 123 10.86 6.93 2.12
N ARG A 124 11.05 5.98 1.20
CA ARG A 124 10.35 5.95 -0.09
C ARG A 124 8.83 5.87 0.09
N ALA A 125 8.36 5.00 0.99
CA ALA A 125 6.93 4.84 1.28
C ALA A 125 6.36 6.05 2.04
N ASP A 126 7.14 6.65 2.93
CA ASP A 126 6.76 7.83 3.70
C ASP A 126 6.63 9.06 2.79
N ALA A 127 7.54 9.23 1.82
CA ALA A 127 7.45 10.29 0.83
C ALA A 127 6.14 10.22 0.01
N GLU A 128 5.76 9.04 -0.45
CA GLU A 128 4.50 8.83 -1.16
C GLU A 128 3.30 9.13 -0.27
N ARG A 129 3.32 8.64 0.97
CA ARG A 129 2.24 8.85 1.95
C ARG A 129 2.05 10.34 2.27
N ALA A 130 3.14 11.11 2.41
CA ALA A 130 3.08 12.54 2.72
C ALA A 130 2.31 13.34 1.67
N ILE A 131 2.37 12.94 0.40
CA ILE A 131 1.76 13.70 -0.71
C ILE A 131 0.43 13.12 -1.22
N ALA A 132 0.11 11.88 -0.89
CA ALA A 132 -1.06 11.17 -1.44
C ALA A 132 -2.41 11.86 -1.13
N HIS A 133 -2.46 12.72 -0.11
CA HIS A 133 -3.68 13.39 0.34
C HIS A 133 -3.75 14.87 -0.05
N LEU A 134 -2.79 15.38 -0.80
CA LEU A 134 -2.76 16.76 -1.22
C LEU A 134 -3.86 17.09 -2.24
N PRO A 135 -4.54 18.25 -2.11
CA PRO A 135 -5.53 18.69 -3.09
C PRO A 135 -4.92 18.84 -4.48
N GLY A 136 -5.62 18.35 -5.50
CA GLY A 136 -5.18 18.41 -6.89
C GLY A 136 -4.41 17.18 -7.35
N VAL A 137 -3.85 16.39 -6.44
CA VAL A 137 -3.18 15.12 -6.79
C VAL A 137 -4.20 14.11 -7.31
N ARG A 138 -3.90 13.52 -8.49
CA ARG A 138 -4.73 12.53 -9.16
C ARG A 138 -4.13 11.13 -9.15
N GLY A 139 -2.81 11.05 -8.94
CA GLY A 139 -2.05 9.82 -8.87
C GLY A 139 -0.60 10.11 -8.51
N VAL A 140 0.08 9.11 -7.96
CA VAL A 140 1.51 9.19 -7.60
C VAL A 140 2.23 7.99 -8.21
N THR A 141 3.33 8.26 -8.90
CA THR A 141 4.32 7.27 -9.33
C THR A 141 5.58 7.50 -8.50
N ASN A 142 6.03 6.48 -7.79
CA ASN A 142 7.17 6.59 -6.90
C ASN A 142 8.38 5.86 -7.50
N GLU A 143 9.29 6.64 -8.11
CA GLU A 143 10.53 6.19 -8.75
C GLU A 143 11.77 6.46 -7.88
N ILE A 144 11.58 6.75 -6.59
CA ILE A 144 12.68 6.93 -5.64
C ILE A 144 13.47 5.62 -5.53
N GLN A 145 14.78 5.72 -5.67
CA GLN A 145 15.71 4.59 -5.51
C GLN A 145 16.20 4.50 -4.06
N VAL A 146 16.37 3.28 -3.57
CA VAL A 146 16.89 3.04 -2.22
C VAL A 146 18.35 2.65 -2.31
N CYS A 147 19.24 3.56 -1.86
CA CYS A 147 20.69 3.39 -1.81
C CYS A 147 21.14 2.93 -0.42
N ALA A 148 20.52 1.86 0.10
CA ALA A 148 20.79 1.36 1.42
C ALA A 148 22.28 0.97 1.60
N THR A 149 22.85 1.32 2.76
CA THR A 149 24.19 0.83 3.13
C THR A 149 24.19 -0.70 3.12
N PRO A 150 25.16 -1.34 2.45
CA PRO A 150 25.24 -2.80 2.40
C PRO A 150 25.30 -3.41 3.80
N VAL A 151 24.43 -4.38 4.05
CA VAL A 151 24.42 -5.19 5.27
C VAL A 151 24.48 -6.66 4.83
N GLU A 152 25.21 -7.48 5.58
CA GLU A 152 25.32 -8.91 5.31
C GLU A 152 23.93 -9.55 5.13
N PRO A 153 23.66 -10.28 4.04
CA PRO A 153 22.32 -10.83 3.71
C PRO A 153 21.73 -11.67 4.84
N GLU A 154 22.55 -12.51 5.48
CA GLU A 154 22.14 -13.37 6.60
C GLU A 154 21.68 -12.53 7.81
N ARG A 155 22.34 -11.39 8.06
CA ARG A 155 21.95 -10.47 9.13
C ARG A 155 20.62 -9.77 8.83
N VAL A 156 20.42 -9.30 7.60
CA VAL A 156 19.14 -8.72 7.16
C VAL A 156 18.03 -9.74 7.31
N LYS A 157 18.26 -10.97 6.83
CA LYS A 157 17.32 -12.08 6.94
C LYS A 157 16.94 -12.37 8.39
N SER A 158 17.94 -12.53 9.27
CA SER A 158 17.70 -12.80 10.70
C SER A 158 16.90 -11.68 11.36
N LEU A 159 17.21 -10.41 11.08
CA LEU A 159 16.45 -9.28 11.62
C LEU A 159 14.99 -9.28 11.16
N ILE A 160 14.73 -9.62 9.89
CA ILE A 160 13.38 -9.73 9.34
C ILE A 160 12.64 -10.89 9.99
N GLU A 161 13.24 -12.07 10.08
CA GLU A 161 12.68 -13.25 10.71
C GLU A 161 12.31 -12.97 12.18
N ASP A 162 13.19 -12.34 12.95
CA ASP A 162 12.95 -11.92 14.34
C ASP A 162 11.77 -10.94 14.48
N VAL A 163 11.60 -10.03 13.52
CA VAL A 163 10.48 -9.07 13.53
C VAL A 163 9.18 -9.78 13.18
N LEU A 164 9.22 -10.70 12.23
CA LEU A 164 8.04 -11.50 11.84
C LEU A 164 7.62 -12.44 12.97
N GLU A 165 8.56 -13.11 13.65
CA GLU A 165 8.27 -13.96 14.80
C GLU A 165 7.61 -13.20 15.97
N ARG A 166 8.05 -11.98 16.23
CA ARG A 166 7.46 -11.12 17.28
C ARG A 166 6.07 -10.61 16.93
N ARG A 167 5.74 -10.45 15.65
CA ARG A 167 4.43 -9.95 15.19
C ARG A 167 3.43 -11.06 14.89
N ALA A 168 3.91 -12.19 14.45
CA ALA A 168 3.06 -13.36 14.19
C ALA A 168 2.95 -14.19 15.47
N ASP A 169 1.79 -14.15 16.14
CA ASP A 169 1.46 -15.15 17.14
C ASP A 169 1.74 -16.55 16.57
N ARG A 170 2.91 -17.14 16.90
CA ARG A 170 3.34 -18.53 16.73
C ARG A 170 3.38 -19.16 15.33
N GLU A 171 3.36 -18.39 14.22
CA GLU A 171 3.26 -18.99 12.89
C GLU A 171 4.36 -18.55 11.89
N ALA A 172 5.57 -18.20 12.38
CA ALA A 172 6.73 -17.76 11.59
C ALA A 172 7.13 -18.69 10.42
N ASN A 173 6.74 -19.95 10.44
CA ASN A 173 7.04 -20.94 9.39
C ASN A 173 6.23 -20.80 8.09
N ARG A 174 5.33 -19.80 7.98
CA ARG A 174 4.46 -19.61 6.80
C ARG A 174 5.06 -18.69 5.76
N ILE A 175 5.93 -17.79 6.19
CA ILE A 175 6.56 -16.80 5.31
C ILE A 175 8.02 -17.17 5.17
N ARG A 176 8.44 -17.35 3.94
CA ARG A 176 9.84 -17.56 3.60
C ARG A 176 10.45 -16.25 3.17
N VAL A 177 11.58 -15.93 3.78
CA VAL A 177 12.38 -14.74 3.48
C VAL A 177 13.66 -15.17 2.77
N SER A 178 13.96 -14.53 1.65
CA SER A 178 15.23 -14.65 0.94
C SER A 178 15.79 -13.26 0.73
N VAL A 179 17.09 -13.10 0.96
CA VAL A 179 17.79 -11.81 0.81
C VAL A 179 18.98 -12.00 -0.11
N ASP A 180 19.09 -11.12 -1.12
CA ASP A 180 20.22 -11.05 -2.04
C ASP A 180 20.59 -9.59 -2.28
N GLU A 181 21.80 -9.18 -1.89
CA GLU A 181 22.34 -7.81 -2.03
C GLU A 181 21.40 -6.65 -1.60
N GLY A 182 20.50 -6.92 -0.64
CA GLY A 182 19.48 -5.98 -0.16
C GLY A 182 18.11 -6.12 -0.82
N ASP A 183 17.97 -6.96 -1.83
CA ASP A 183 16.69 -7.34 -2.41
C ASP A 183 16.06 -8.45 -1.57
N VAL A 184 14.91 -8.17 -0.99
CA VAL A 184 14.18 -9.10 -0.12
C VAL A 184 13.01 -9.70 -0.87
N THR A 185 13.01 -11.02 -1.00
CA THR A 185 11.88 -11.76 -1.57
C THR A 185 11.07 -12.41 -0.45
N LEU A 186 9.78 -12.09 -0.38
CA LEU A 186 8.83 -12.65 0.56
C LEU A 186 7.88 -13.59 -0.18
N THR A 187 7.81 -14.85 0.26
CA THR A 187 6.89 -15.85 -0.30
C THR A 187 6.10 -16.52 0.81
N GLY A 188 4.83 -16.82 0.55
CA GLY A 188 4.00 -17.54 1.51
C GLY A 188 2.56 -17.07 1.53
N ALA A 189 1.77 -17.66 2.43
CA ALA A 189 0.36 -17.37 2.61
C ALA A 189 0.13 -16.47 3.83
N VAL A 190 -0.74 -15.49 3.69
CA VAL A 190 -1.20 -14.60 4.77
C VAL A 190 -2.71 -14.66 4.88
N LYS A 191 -3.25 -14.36 6.07
CA LYS A 191 -4.70 -14.44 6.34
C LYS A 191 -5.50 -13.29 5.72
N SER A 192 -4.86 -12.11 5.62
CA SER A 192 -5.54 -10.89 5.20
C SER A 192 -4.57 -9.87 4.60
N TRP A 193 -5.13 -8.88 3.94
CA TRP A 193 -4.38 -7.71 3.46
C TRP A 193 -3.75 -6.89 4.57
N ASP A 194 -4.38 -6.81 5.74
CA ASP A 194 -3.80 -6.10 6.89
C ASP A 194 -2.55 -6.81 7.41
N GLU A 195 -2.57 -8.15 7.46
CA GLU A 195 -1.39 -8.94 7.79
C GLU A 195 -0.28 -8.75 6.74
N LYS A 196 -0.63 -8.85 5.45
CA LYS A 196 0.31 -8.58 4.34
C LYS A 196 0.96 -7.22 4.47
N LYS A 197 0.17 -6.17 4.67
CA LYS A 197 0.64 -4.80 4.82
C LYS A 197 1.53 -4.62 6.06
N ALA A 198 1.16 -5.26 7.17
CA ALA A 198 1.96 -5.21 8.40
C ALA A 198 3.34 -5.87 8.22
N ILE A 199 3.40 -6.98 7.46
CA ILE A 199 4.64 -7.67 7.11
C ILE A 199 5.51 -6.79 6.21
N LEU A 200 4.96 -6.28 5.10
CA LEU A 200 5.68 -5.41 4.17
C LEU A 200 6.22 -4.16 4.87
N GLY A 201 5.40 -3.53 5.73
CA GLY A 201 5.83 -2.40 6.53
C GLY A 201 6.97 -2.74 7.50
N ALA A 202 6.90 -3.90 8.15
CA ALA A 202 7.95 -4.35 9.07
C ALA A 202 9.28 -4.61 8.35
N VAL A 203 9.22 -5.28 7.19
CA VAL A 203 10.40 -5.56 6.35
C VAL A 203 10.99 -4.28 5.80
N GLY A 204 10.16 -3.32 5.37
CA GLY A 204 10.62 -2.05 4.83
C GLY A 204 11.37 -1.15 5.81
N HIS A 205 11.28 -1.41 7.12
CA HIS A 205 12.06 -0.72 8.14
C HIS A 205 13.38 -1.42 8.49
N ALA A 206 13.64 -2.60 7.93
CA ALA A 206 14.89 -3.31 8.21
C ALA A 206 16.06 -2.63 7.50
N PRO A 207 17.20 -2.43 8.20
CA PRO A 207 18.39 -1.83 7.59
C PRO A 207 18.93 -2.74 6.49
N GLY A 208 19.41 -2.14 5.39
CA GLY A 208 19.98 -2.86 4.25
C GLY A 208 18.94 -3.34 3.22
N VAL A 209 17.65 -3.12 3.43
CA VAL A 209 16.60 -3.43 2.45
C VAL A 209 16.55 -2.34 1.39
N LYS A 210 16.79 -2.72 0.13
CA LYS A 210 16.71 -1.85 -1.05
C LYS A 210 15.38 -2.03 -1.79
N MET A 211 14.97 -3.28 -1.99
CA MET A 211 13.74 -3.63 -2.68
C MET A 211 13.03 -4.79 -2.00
N ILE A 212 11.70 -4.81 -2.11
CA ILE A 212 10.87 -5.90 -1.61
C ILE A 212 10.11 -6.51 -2.78
N HIS A 213 10.42 -7.77 -3.09
CA HIS A 213 9.67 -8.59 -4.04
C HIS A 213 8.57 -9.34 -3.28
N ASP A 214 7.37 -8.83 -3.38
CA ASP A 214 6.19 -9.34 -2.67
C ASP A 214 5.51 -10.45 -3.47
N HIS A 215 5.73 -11.70 -3.05
CA HIS A 215 5.05 -12.90 -3.54
C HIS A 215 4.15 -13.52 -2.44
N LEU A 216 3.69 -12.70 -1.49
CA LEU A 216 2.70 -13.12 -0.49
C LEU A 216 1.31 -13.17 -1.13
N PHE A 217 0.59 -14.25 -0.90
CA PHE A 217 -0.79 -14.39 -1.35
C PHE A 217 -1.76 -14.55 -0.19
N ILE A 218 -2.98 -14.07 -0.40
CA ILE A 218 -4.04 -14.14 0.63
C ILE A 218 -4.67 -15.53 0.58
N ASP A 219 -4.64 -16.24 1.71
CA ASP A 219 -5.33 -17.51 1.92
C ASP A 219 -6.02 -17.51 3.29
N PRO A 220 -7.19 -16.86 3.40
CA PRO A 220 -7.90 -16.70 4.67
C PRO A 220 -8.47 -18.01 5.23
N TYR A 221 -8.46 -19.07 4.43
CA TYR A 221 -9.11 -20.36 4.74
C TYR A 221 -8.14 -21.51 4.90
N ASN A 222 -6.84 -21.26 4.85
CA ASN A 222 -5.85 -22.31 5.02
C ASN A 222 -6.04 -23.00 6.37
N ALA A 223 -6.19 -24.34 6.34
CA ALA A 223 -6.40 -25.16 7.55
C ALA A 223 -5.26 -25.00 8.58
N ARG A 224 -4.06 -24.58 8.14
CA ARG A 224 -2.92 -24.29 9.03
C ARG A 224 -3.15 -23.06 9.92
N PHE A 225 -4.14 -22.21 9.59
CA PHE A 225 -4.56 -21.06 10.42
C PHE A 225 -5.61 -21.44 11.48
N ALA A 226 -6.19 -22.63 11.42
CA ALA A 226 -7.32 -23.06 12.27
C ALA A 226 -6.90 -23.71 13.59
N SER A 227 -5.61 -23.90 13.84
CA SER A 227 -5.08 -24.61 15.01
C SER A 227 -4.28 -23.68 15.96
N ALA A 228 -4.83 -22.52 16.26
CA ALA A 228 -4.32 -21.63 17.33
C ALA A 228 -5.43 -21.33 18.33
#